data_898c881fa03958564490d5f20eac8c5b
#
_entry.id   898c881fa03958564490d5f20eac8c5b
#
_cell.length_a   1.000
_cell.length_b   1.000
_cell.length_c   1.000
_cell.angle_alpha   90.00
_cell.angle_beta   90.00
_cell.angle_gamma   90.00
#
_symmetry.space_group_name_H-M   'P 1'
#
loop_
_entity.id
_entity.type
_entity.pdbx_description
1 polymer ?
#
loop_
_entity_poly.entity_id
_entity_poly.type
_entity_poly.pdbx_seq_one_letter_code
_entity_poly.pdbx_strand_id
1 'polypeptide(L)'
;MADAPRDSAYSAALWEHPALCIALFGIQLLSQEGRQLYEQSGIEPEMFDALEQARAVGLLLNRPLMSPEGPLLMQYWRTYDDLDRWARRQPHSRWWRWLMEHTGQGVGFYHEIYQAKTAEAIYEQGTRPVGPAVFSSLKRTKGGEGHSRERQQRFFEAARMPPEPPGRG
;
A
#
# COMPACT_ATOMS: atom_id res chain seq x y z
N MET A 1 -18.56 -28.91 14.51
CA MET A 1 -17.88 -28.18 13.43
C MET A 1 -16.51 -28.81 13.26
N ALA A 2 -16.26 -29.49 12.16
CA ALA A 2 -14.96 -30.09 11.89
C ALA A 2 -13.93 -28.96 11.72
N ASP A 3 -12.83 -29.08 12.47
CA ASP A 3 -11.67 -28.20 12.37
C ASP A 3 -11.13 -28.27 10.93
N ALA A 4 -11.22 -27.17 10.16
CA ALA A 4 -10.68 -27.14 8.80
C ALA A 4 -9.18 -27.46 8.88
N PRO A 5 -8.63 -28.30 8.00
CA PRO A 5 -7.24 -28.70 8.10
C PRO A 5 -6.35 -27.45 8.06
N ARG A 6 -5.47 -27.31 9.04
CA ARG A 6 -4.50 -26.17 9.20
C ARG A 6 -3.56 -26.03 8.00
N ASP A 7 -3.62 -26.93 7.03
CA ASP A 7 -2.83 -26.94 5.78
C ASP A 7 -3.45 -26.14 4.61
N SER A 8 -4.52 -25.40 4.85
CA SER A 8 -5.28 -24.70 3.79
C SER A 8 -4.97 -23.19 3.66
N ALA A 9 -3.92 -22.70 4.32
CA ALA A 9 -3.55 -21.30 4.27
C ALA A 9 -2.26 -21.04 3.46
N TYR A 10 -2.17 -19.85 2.89
CA TYR A 10 -1.00 -19.34 2.20
C TYR A 10 -0.50 -18.07 2.89
N SER A 11 0.80 -17.87 2.95
CA SER A 11 1.41 -16.61 3.36
C SER A 11 2.01 -15.89 2.15
N ALA A 12 1.87 -14.57 2.10
CA ALA A 12 2.63 -13.77 1.15
C ALA A 12 4.10 -13.70 1.59
N ALA A 13 5.01 -13.90 0.64
CA ALA A 13 6.44 -13.87 0.86
C ALA A 13 6.96 -12.42 0.98
N LEU A 14 6.49 -11.68 1.98
CA LEU A 14 6.82 -10.26 2.15
C LEU A 14 8.31 -9.99 2.41
N TRP A 15 9.09 -11.00 2.78
CA TRP A 15 10.56 -10.91 2.81
C TRP A 15 11.20 -10.68 1.43
N GLU A 16 10.46 -10.88 0.32
CA GLU A 16 10.86 -10.47 -1.03
C GLU A 16 10.81 -8.94 -1.22
N HIS A 17 10.18 -8.23 -0.28
CA HIS A 17 10.02 -6.77 -0.26
C HIS A 17 10.52 -6.17 1.07
N PRO A 18 11.81 -6.32 1.41
CA PRO A 18 12.34 -6.00 2.74
C PRO A 18 12.31 -4.50 3.10
N ALA A 19 12.19 -3.63 2.11
CA ALA A 19 12.07 -2.19 2.27
C ALA A 19 10.65 -1.67 2.06
N LEU A 20 9.64 -2.56 2.21
CA LEU A 20 8.24 -2.25 1.98
C LEU A 20 7.80 -0.99 2.73
N CYS A 21 7.24 -0.06 1.99
CA CYS A 21 6.65 1.16 2.50
C CYS A 21 5.14 1.16 2.20
N ILE A 22 4.34 1.48 3.21
CA ILE A 22 2.88 1.59 3.09
C ILE A 22 2.51 3.05 3.31
N ALA A 23 1.75 3.64 2.40
CA ALA A 23 1.18 4.97 2.54
C ALA A 23 -0.35 4.87 2.58
N LEU A 24 -0.94 5.60 3.52
CA LEU A 24 -2.37 5.88 3.57
C LEU A 24 -2.58 7.35 3.22
N PHE A 25 -3.47 7.60 2.29
CA PHE A 25 -3.87 8.95 1.92
C PHE A 25 -5.40 9.02 1.88
N GLY A 26 -5.97 9.84 2.75
CA GLY A 26 -7.42 10.03 2.86
C GLY A 26 -7.83 11.47 2.61
N ILE A 27 -8.93 11.64 1.88
CA ILE A 27 -9.65 12.90 1.73
C ILE A 27 -10.85 12.87 2.65
N GLN A 28 -11.06 13.95 3.39
CA GLN A 28 -12.24 14.16 4.22
C GLN A 28 -13.15 15.22 3.58
N LEU A 29 -14.35 14.81 3.25
CA LEU A 29 -15.37 15.67 2.63
C LEU A 29 -16.30 16.16 3.75
N LEU A 30 -15.89 17.24 4.40
CA LEU A 30 -16.45 17.74 5.66
C LEU A 30 -17.75 18.54 5.47
N SER A 31 -18.05 18.99 4.25
CA SER A 31 -19.29 19.66 3.90
C SER A 31 -19.73 19.31 2.48
N GLN A 32 -20.95 19.70 2.12
CA GLN A 32 -21.46 19.52 0.76
C GLN A 32 -20.68 20.41 -0.23
N GLU A 33 -20.34 21.62 0.16
CA GLU A 33 -19.53 22.54 -0.64
C GLU A 33 -18.13 21.98 -0.88
N GLY A 34 -17.50 21.42 0.16
CA GLY A 34 -16.20 20.77 0.07
C GLY A 34 -16.22 19.56 -0.87
N ARG A 35 -17.31 18.78 -0.84
CA ARG A 35 -17.51 17.67 -1.78
C ARG A 35 -17.59 18.15 -3.23
N GLN A 36 -18.40 19.16 -3.50
CA GLN A 36 -18.52 19.75 -4.84
C GLN A 36 -17.20 20.33 -5.33
N LEU A 37 -16.47 21.01 -4.45
CA LEU A 37 -15.14 21.56 -4.74
C LEU A 37 -14.15 20.49 -5.13
N TYR A 38 -14.11 19.38 -4.39
CA TYR A 38 -13.24 18.24 -4.67
C TYR A 38 -13.61 17.56 -6.00
N GLU A 39 -14.89 17.30 -6.23
CA GLU A 39 -15.39 16.68 -7.48
C GLU A 39 -15.06 17.55 -8.71
N GLN A 40 -15.19 18.87 -8.61
CA GLN A 40 -14.86 19.82 -9.67
C GLN A 40 -13.36 19.98 -9.92
N SER A 41 -12.53 19.62 -8.98
CA SER A 41 -11.06 19.75 -9.10
C SER A 41 -10.45 18.86 -10.18
N GLY A 42 -11.11 17.76 -10.54
CA GLY A 42 -10.58 16.73 -11.46
C GLY A 42 -9.37 15.96 -10.91
N ILE A 43 -9.03 16.12 -9.63
CA ILE A 43 -7.87 15.47 -9.01
C ILE A 43 -8.03 13.95 -8.99
N GLU A 44 -9.22 13.45 -8.65
CA GLU A 44 -9.42 12.01 -8.44
C GLU A 44 -9.15 11.17 -9.70
N PRO A 45 -9.76 11.43 -10.86
CA PRO A 45 -9.46 10.66 -12.07
C PRO A 45 -8.00 10.79 -12.49
N GLU A 46 -7.41 11.97 -12.43
CA GLU A 46 -6.01 12.18 -12.76
C GLU A 46 -5.06 11.42 -11.80
N MET A 47 -5.43 11.33 -10.53
CA MET A 47 -4.68 10.58 -9.52
C MET A 47 -4.65 9.09 -9.84
N PHE A 48 -5.76 8.50 -10.25
CA PHE A 48 -5.80 7.09 -10.64
C PHE A 48 -4.90 6.81 -11.85
N ASP A 49 -4.94 7.66 -12.87
CA ASP A 49 -4.08 7.54 -14.05
C ASP A 49 -2.59 7.65 -13.68
N ALA A 50 -2.24 8.61 -12.82
CA ALA A 50 -0.86 8.78 -12.37
C ALA A 50 -0.37 7.63 -11.48
N LEU A 51 -1.24 7.01 -10.68
CA LEU A 51 -0.90 5.85 -9.86
C LEU A 51 -0.70 4.59 -10.71
N GLU A 52 -1.44 4.40 -11.79
CA GLU A 52 -1.14 3.32 -12.75
C GLU A 52 0.26 3.48 -13.36
N GLN A 53 0.65 4.70 -13.73
CA GLN A 53 2.00 4.98 -14.24
C GLN A 53 3.08 4.82 -13.16
N ALA A 54 2.74 5.04 -11.88
CA ALA A 54 3.66 4.89 -10.76
C ALA A 54 4.15 3.44 -10.54
N ARG A 55 3.46 2.45 -11.11
CA ARG A 55 3.92 1.05 -11.10
C ARG A 55 5.30 0.89 -11.71
N ALA A 56 5.62 1.64 -12.75
CA ALA A 56 6.94 1.62 -13.40
C ALA A 56 8.07 2.14 -12.49
N VAL A 57 7.74 2.90 -11.44
CA VAL A 57 8.70 3.56 -10.56
C VAL A 57 8.65 3.10 -9.10
N GLY A 58 7.96 2.01 -8.82
CA GLY A 58 8.03 1.34 -7.52
C GLY A 58 6.72 1.20 -6.76
N LEU A 59 5.58 1.65 -7.29
CA LEU A 59 4.27 1.34 -6.73
C LEU A 59 3.93 -0.13 -7.00
N LEU A 60 3.83 -0.93 -5.95
CA LEU A 60 3.49 -2.35 -6.04
C LEU A 60 1.97 -2.55 -6.16
N LEU A 61 1.21 -1.76 -5.41
CA LEU A 61 -0.26 -1.85 -5.41
C LEU A 61 -0.86 -0.54 -4.88
N ASN A 62 -1.89 -0.03 -5.57
CA ASN A 62 -2.81 0.96 -5.05
C ASN A 62 -4.16 0.29 -4.77
N ARG A 63 -4.69 0.49 -3.56
CA ARG A 63 -6.00 -0.03 -3.13
C ARG A 63 -6.90 1.13 -2.76
N PRO A 64 -7.87 1.49 -3.59
CA PRO A 64 -8.96 2.36 -3.17
C PRO A 64 -9.79 1.66 -2.10
N LEU A 65 -10.08 2.36 -1.04
CA LEU A 65 -10.91 1.92 0.06
C LEU A 65 -12.03 2.95 0.27
N MET A 66 -13.12 2.53 0.86
CA MET A 66 -14.20 3.43 1.26
C MET A 66 -14.06 3.75 2.74
N SER A 67 -14.09 5.02 3.08
CA SER A 67 -14.23 5.49 4.46
C SER A 67 -15.49 6.34 4.59
N PRO A 68 -16.07 6.45 5.79
CA PRO A 68 -17.23 7.32 6.02
C PRO A 68 -16.92 8.79 5.70
N GLU A 69 -15.69 9.20 5.84
CA GLU A 69 -15.24 10.58 5.66
C GLU A 69 -14.99 10.95 4.21
N GLY A 70 -14.69 9.96 3.36
CA GLY A 70 -14.38 10.19 1.95
C GLY A 70 -13.43 9.14 1.35
N PRO A 71 -12.87 9.42 0.17
CA PRO A 71 -11.93 8.53 -0.50
C PRO A 71 -10.68 8.25 0.35
N LEU A 72 -10.27 6.98 0.39
CA LEU A 72 -9.06 6.53 1.07
C LEU A 72 -8.25 5.64 0.12
N LEU A 73 -6.98 5.90 -0.03
CA LEU A 73 -6.04 5.08 -0.77
C LEU A 73 -5.04 4.42 0.17
N MET A 74 -4.89 3.11 0.06
CA MET A 74 -3.81 2.36 0.69
C MET A 74 -2.84 1.92 -0.40
N GLN A 75 -1.62 2.41 -0.33
CA GLN A 75 -0.58 2.19 -1.33
C GLN A 75 0.55 1.36 -0.75
N TYR A 76 1.03 0.41 -1.53
CA TYR A 76 2.21 -0.40 -1.22
C TYR A 76 3.32 0.00 -2.17
N TRP A 77 4.43 0.47 -1.64
CA TRP A 77 5.59 0.90 -2.39
C TRP A 77 6.78 -0.01 -2.12
N ARG A 78 7.59 -0.27 -3.13
CA ARG A 78 8.80 -1.07 -3.00
C ARG A 78 9.74 -0.52 -1.94
N THR A 79 9.90 0.84 -1.92
CA THR A 79 10.70 1.56 -0.92
C THR A 79 10.07 2.92 -0.59
N TYR A 80 10.47 3.50 0.53
CA TYR A 80 10.14 4.90 0.85
C TYR A 80 10.72 5.88 -0.18
N ASP A 81 11.93 5.62 -0.67
CA ASP A 81 12.59 6.49 -1.65
C ASP A 81 11.86 6.52 -3.00
N ASP A 82 11.23 5.40 -3.39
CA ASP A 82 10.41 5.36 -4.60
C ASP A 82 9.14 6.22 -4.43
N LEU A 83 8.49 6.13 -3.28
CA LEU A 83 7.35 6.97 -2.92
C LEU A 83 7.74 8.46 -2.90
N ASP A 84 8.79 8.82 -2.16
CA ASP A 84 9.25 10.22 -2.02
C ASP A 84 9.61 10.83 -3.38
N ARG A 85 10.32 10.09 -4.20
CA ARG A 85 10.72 10.50 -5.54
C ARG A 85 9.52 10.72 -6.46
N TRP A 86 8.49 9.87 -6.37
CA TRP A 86 7.24 10.03 -7.12
C TRP A 86 6.43 11.23 -6.60
N ALA A 87 6.31 11.37 -5.28
CA ALA A 87 5.53 12.43 -4.65
C ALA A 87 6.05 13.85 -4.95
N ARG A 88 7.34 14.00 -5.26
CA ARG A 88 7.94 15.30 -5.66
C ARG A 88 7.66 15.68 -7.11
N ARG A 89 7.14 14.78 -7.92
CA ARG A 89 6.87 15.01 -9.34
C ARG A 89 5.44 15.48 -9.59
N GLN A 90 5.22 16.01 -10.80
CA GLN A 90 3.87 16.22 -11.30
C GLN A 90 3.22 14.86 -11.65
N PRO A 91 1.90 14.71 -11.47
CA PRO A 91 0.95 15.74 -11.01
C PRO A 91 0.80 15.83 -9.48
N HIS A 92 1.43 14.95 -8.69
CA HIS A 92 1.25 14.86 -7.23
C HIS A 92 1.54 16.19 -6.51
N SER A 93 2.62 16.89 -6.88
CA SER A 93 2.96 18.17 -6.25
C SER A 93 1.92 19.28 -6.51
N ARG A 94 1.16 19.20 -7.63
CA ARG A 94 0.03 20.08 -7.91
C ARG A 94 -1.16 19.77 -7.03
N TRP A 95 -1.49 18.48 -6.84
CA TRP A 95 -2.60 18.05 -5.96
C TRP A 95 -2.34 18.46 -4.52
N TRP A 96 -1.11 18.29 -4.04
CA TRP A 96 -0.72 18.72 -2.71
C TRP A 96 -0.94 20.23 -2.52
N ARG A 97 -0.55 21.04 -3.48
CA ARG A 97 -0.76 22.49 -3.46
C ARG A 97 -2.26 22.82 -3.42
N TRP A 98 -3.04 22.19 -4.28
CA TRP A 98 -4.49 22.39 -4.32
C TRP A 98 -5.14 22.06 -2.97
N LEU A 99 -4.77 20.94 -2.34
CA LEU A 99 -5.29 20.55 -1.03
C LEU A 99 -4.92 21.59 0.03
N MET A 100 -3.70 22.08 0.04
CA MET A 100 -3.26 23.12 0.99
C MET A 100 -4.02 24.44 0.79
N GLU A 101 -4.30 24.85 -0.45
CA GLU A 101 -5.06 26.06 -0.78
C GLU A 101 -6.55 25.97 -0.38
N HIS A 102 -7.10 24.75 -0.33
CA HIS A 102 -8.51 24.52 0.00
C HIS A 102 -8.75 23.98 1.41
N THR A 103 -7.71 23.91 2.23
CA THR A 103 -7.84 23.57 3.65
C THR A 103 -8.79 24.55 4.35
N GLY A 104 -9.76 24.01 5.12
CA GLY A 104 -10.78 24.81 5.79
C GLY A 104 -12.00 25.19 4.93
N GLN A 105 -12.03 24.81 3.65
CA GLN A 105 -13.18 25.02 2.75
C GLN A 105 -14.06 23.75 2.63
N GLY A 106 -14.17 22.98 3.70
CA GLY A 106 -14.96 21.74 3.74
C GLY A 106 -14.23 20.53 3.13
N VAL A 107 -12.96 20.68 2.74
CA VAL A 107 -12.07 19.61 2.34
C VAL A 107 -10.95 19.48 3.37
N GLY A 108 -10.75 18.28 3.88
CA GLY A 108 -9.61 17.92 4.70
C GLY A 108 -8.83 16.77 4.06
N PHE A 109 -7.64 16.53 4.53
CA PHE A 109 -6.86 15.36 4.15
C PHE A 109 -5.98 14.88 5.29
N TYR A 110 -5.58 13.61 5.21
CA TYR A 110 -4.53 13.06 6.06
C TYR A 110 -3.62 12.15 5.25
N HIS A 111 -2.37 12.05 5.68
CA HIS A 111 -1.36 11.26 5.02
C HIS A 111 -0.50 10.57 6.07
N GLU A 112 -0.41 9.25 5.99
CA GLU A 112 0.36 8.43 6.90
C GLU A 112 1.35 7.57 6.11
N ILE A 113 2.58 7.45 6.59
CA ILE A 113 3.61 6.63 5.95
C ILE A 113 4.20 5.68 6.97
N TYR A 114 4.23 4.40 6.64
CA TYR A 114 4.77 3.34 7.46
C TYR A 114 5.88 2.62 6.72
N GLN A 115 7.08 2.63 7.27
CA GLN A 115 8.17 1.77 6.81
C GLN A 115 8.15 0.50 7.65
N ALA A 116 7.83 -0.62 7.00
CA ALA A 116 7.66 -1.87 7.70
C ALA A 116 9.00 -2.41 8.21
N LYS A 117 9.11 -2.60 9.52
CA LYS A 117 10.23 -3.34 10.13
C LYS A 117 9.96 -4.85 10.14
N THR A 118 8.70 -5.22 10.25
CA THR A 118 8.21 -6.59 10.12
C THR A 118 6.87 -6.53 9.41
N ALA A 119 6.58 -7.51 8.58
CA ALA A 119 5.29 -7.62 7.90
C ALA A 119 4.91 -9.08 7.67
N GLU A 120 3.63 -9.36 7.75
CA GLU A 120 3.07 -10.63 7.36
C GLU A 120 1.71 -10.45 6.71
N ALA A 121 1.34 -11.40 5.85
CA ALA A 121 -0.01 -11.54 5.35
C ALA A 121 -0.31 -13.02 5.12
N ILE A 122 -1.48 -13.46 5.56
CA ILE A 122 -1.95 -14.84 5.43
C ILE A 122 -3.32 -14.86 4.77
N TYR A 123 -3.54 -15.86 3.95
CA TYR A 123 -4.75 -16.01 3.16
C TYR A 123 -5.26 -17.43 3.25
N GLU A 124 -6.54 -17.61 3.47
CA GLU A 124 -7.20 -18.90 3.39
C GLU A 124 -7.26 -19.37 1.93
N GLN A 125 -7.24 -20.68 1.73
CA GLN A 125 -7.39 -21.27 0.39
C GLN A 125 -8.72 -20.83 -0.24
N GLY A 126 -8.67 -20.36 -1.49
CA GLY A 126 -9.82 -19.85 -2.22
C GLY A 126 -10.09 -18.33 -2.03
N THR A 127 -9.37 -17.67 -1.13
CA THR A 127 -9.42 -16.22 -1.02
C THR A 127 -8.91 -15.59 -2.31
N ARG A 128 -9.65 -14.62 -2.87
CA ARG A 128 -9.19 -13.84 -4.02
C ARG A 128 -7.95 -13.01 -3.62
N PRO A 129 -6.95 -12.88 -4.49
CA PRO A 129 -5.77 -12.07 -4.20
C PRO A 129 -6.13 -10.63 -3.86
N VAL A 130 -5.78 -10.20 -2.64
CA VAL A 130 -5.92 -8.81 -2.16
C VAL A 130 -4.67 -8.39 -1.40
N GLY A 131 -4.37 -7.10 -1.39
CA GLY A 131 -3.19 -6.59 -0.68
C GLY A 131 -1.90 -7.28 -1.14
N PRO A 132 -1.03 -7.69 -0.22
CA PRO A 132 0.24 -8.35 -0.55
C PRO A 132 0.15 -9.57 -1.46
N ALA A 133 -0.97 -10.30 -1.50
CA ALA A 133 -1.15 -11.44 -2.41
C ALA A 133 -1.16 -11.04 -3.90
N VAL A 134 -1.28 -9.74 -4.21
CA VAL A 134 -1.28 -9.25 -5.59
C VAL A 134 0.14 -9.09 -6.15
N PHE A 135 1.13 -8.80 -5.31
CA PHE A 135 2.48 -8.45 -5.73
C PHE A 135 3.58 -9.34 -5.14
N SER A 136 3.28 -10.20 -4.16
CA SER A 136 4.24 -11.14 -3.56
C SER A 136 3.94 -12.57 -3.96
N SER A 137 4.97 -13.43 -3.98
CA SER A 137 4.76 -14.87 -4.12
C SER A 137 3.95 -15.41 -2.94
N LEU A 138 3.03 -16.35 -3.23
CA LEU A 138 2.28 -17.06 -2.19
C LEU A 138 2.98 -18.39 -1.85
N LYS A 139 3.27 -18.59 -0.58
CA LYS A 139 3.86 -19.83 -0.05
C LYS A 139 2.82 -20.56 0.80
N ARG A 140 2.64 -21.84 0.54
CA ARG A 140 1.75 -22.68 1.37
C ARG A 140 2.32 -22.78 2.79
N THR A 141 1.49 -22.50 3.79
CA THR A 141 1.91 -22.67 5.19
C THR A 141 1.90 -24.15 5.54
N LYS A 142 3.03 -24.66 6.05
CA LYS A 142 3.17 -26.06 6.49
C LYS A 142 3.47 -26.08 8.00
N GLY A 143 2.70 -26.86 8.75
CA GLY A 143 2.98 -27.17 10.17
C GLY A 143 3.33 -25.95 11.03
N GLY A 144 4.53 -25.95 11.63
CA GLY A 144 5.02 -24.85 12.50
C GLY A 144 5.21 -23.49 11.81
N GLU A 145 5.38 -23.46 10.48
CA GLU A 145 5.45 -22.20 9.69
C GLU A 145 4.11 -21.42 9.70
N GLY A 146 3.09 -21.98 10.33
CA GLY A 146 1.80 -21.33 10.54
C GLY A 146 1.82 -20.19 11.56
N HIS A 147 2.92 -19.99 12.32
CA HIS A 147 2.98 -18.97 13.36
C HIS A 147 3.43 -17.60 12.79
N SER A 148 2.67 -16.55 13.16
CA SER A 148 2.94 -15.15 12.82
C SER A 148 4.39 -14.74 13.10
N ARG A 149 4.93 -15.15 14.26
CA ARG A 149 6.28 -14.79 14.70
C ARG A 149 7.37 -15.26 13.73
N GLU A 150 7.25 -16.48 13.17
CA GLU A 150 8.25 -17.02 12.23
C GLU A 150 8.22 -16.27 10.90
N ARG A 151 7.03 -15.91 10.39
CA ARG A 151 6.90 -15.12 9.16
C ARG A 151 7.46 -13.71 9.31
N GLN A 152 7.20 -13.08 10.45
CA GLN A 152 7.76 -11.76 10.79
C GLN A 152 9.28 -11.83 10.96
N GLN A 153 9.80 -12.89 11.55
CA GLN A 153 11.24 -13.11 11.69
C GLN A 153 11.93 -13.14 10.33
N ARG A 154 11.40 -13.88 9.35
CA ARG A 154 11.94 -13.94 7.99
C ARG A 154 11.97 -12.56 7.32
N PHE A 155 10.91 -11.78 7.47
CA PHE A 155 10.89 -10.41 6.94
C PHE A 155 11.97 -9.55 7.60
N PHE A 156 12.09 -9.62 8.92
CA PHE A 156 13.08 -8.87 9.67
C PHE A 156 14.52 -9.23 9.28
N GLU A 157 14.79 -10.51 9.07
CA GLU A 157 16.11 -11.00 8.62
C GLU A 157 16.42 -10.48 7.20
N ALA A 158 15.48 -10.57 6.27
CA ALA A 158 15.64 -10.05 4.92
C ALA A 158 15.87 -8.53 4.89
N ALA A 159 15.18 -7.78 5.75
CA ALA A 159 15.33 -6.31 5.84
C ALA A 159 16.71 -5.87 6.39
N ARG A 160 17.45 -6.77 7.03
CA ARG A 160 18.80 -6.51 7.56
C ARG A 160 19.92 -6.93 6.61
N MET A 161 19.60 -7.72 5.58
CA MET A 161 20.58 -8.10 4.56
C MET A 161 20.83 -6.92 3.61
N PRO A 162 22.08 -6.64 3.24
CA PRO A 162 22.33 -5.66 2.19
C PRO A 162 21.67 -6.13 0.88
N PRO A 163 21.16 -5.20 0.04
CA PRO A 163 20.60 -5.58 -1.25
C PRO A 163 21.65 -6.36 -2.06
N GLU A 164 21.24 -7.45 -2.70
CA GLU A 164 22.11 -8.18 -3.61
C GLU A 164 22.65 -7.20 -4.67
N PRO A 165 23.96 -7.22 -4.97
CA PRO A 165 24.50 -6.41 -6.05
C PRO A 165 23.81 -6.80 -7.34
N PRO A 166 23.48 -5.83 -8.22
CA PRO A 166 22.85 -6.12 -9.49
C PRO A 166 23.68 -7.18 -10.23
N GLY A 167 23.03 -8.29 -10.57
CA GLY A 167 23.67 -9.41 -11.26
C GLY A 167 24.41 -8.87 -12.50
N ARG A 168 25.67 -9.22 -12.64
CA ARG A 168 26.45 -8.96 -13.87
C ARG A 168 25.82 -9.83 -14.97
N GLY A 169 24.91 -9.23 -15.74
CA GLY A 169 24.43 -9.79 -16.99
C GLY A 169 25.38 -9.51 -18.13
#